data_9f67e070400aae477fb18419be363f9f
#
_entry.id   9f67e070400aae477fb18419be363f9f
#
_cell.length_a   1.000
_cell.length_b   1.000
_cell.length_c   1.000
_cell.angle_alpha   90.00
_cell.angle_beta   90.00
_cell.angle_gamma   90.00
#
_symmetry.space_group_name_H-M   'P 1'
#
loop_
_entity.id
_entity.type
_entity.pdbx_description
1 polymer ?
#
loop_
_entity_poly.entity_id
_entity_poly.type
_entity_poly.pdbx_seq_one_letter_code
_entity_poly.pdbx_strand_id
1 'polypeptide(L)'
;MKAKKIIPALAIVLLAVVGTLLWFRPKTVILPENCRLMVDTGEESLAEGMWIEDPEQKAQLLELLSAFRIRRYLSQPATDFPPGLALKFGDFTRIEVYLPDTDQLTAYYTVSLIQPSMGIFTDISTQKRWKLTGRDEIAAVAAYITQLTGQAPS
;
A
#
# COMPACT_ATOMS: atom_id res chain seq x y z
N MET A 1 16.49 -25.02 -43.99
CA MET A 1 17.46 -24.42 -43.01
C MET A 1 16.94 -23.27 -42.16
N LYS A 2 15.69 -22.84 -42.26
CA LYS A 2 15.16 -21.69 -41.46
C LYS A 2 14.61 -22.09 -40.05
N ALA A 3 14.16 -23.34 -39.86
CA ALA A 3 13.56 -23.79 -38.59
C ALA A 3 14.55 -23.83 -37.40
N LYS A 4 15.82 -24.15 -37.64
CA LYS A 4 16.84 -24.26 -36.56
C LYS A 4 17.14 -22.93 -35.82
N LYS A 5 16.84 -21.76 -36.44
CA LYS A 5 17.07 -20.45 -35.84
C LYS A 5 15.79 -19.89 -35.12
N ILE A 6 14.62 -20.43 -35.42
CA ILE A 6 13.33 -19.98 -34.87
C ILE A 6 13.14 -20.49 -33.44
N ILE A 7 13.58 -21.74 -33.17
CA ILE A 7 13.40 -22.36 -31.84
C ILE A 7 14.12 -21.56 -30.72
N PRO A 8 15.41 -21.18 -30.86
CA PRO A 8 16.05 -20.39 -29.80
C PRO A 8 15.46 -18.98 -29.65
N ALA A 9 15.02 -18.36 -30.75
CA ALA A 9 14.35 -17.05 -30.64
C ALA A 9 13.02 -17.14 -29.89
N LEU A 10 12.22 -18.19 -30.18
CA LEU A 10 10.96 -18.42 -29.47
C LEU A 10 11.19 -18.70 -27.98
N ALA A 11 12.22 -19.46 -27.64
CA ALA A 11 12.59 -19.73 -26.24
C ALA A 11 12.99 -18.45 -25.48
N ILE A 12 13.75 -17.54 -26.10
CA ILE A 12 14.13 -16.26 -25.52
C ILE A 12 12.90 -15.39 -25.28
N VAL A 13 11.99 -15.30 -26.24
CA VAL A 13 10.74 -14.54 -26.09
C VAL A 13 9.89 -15.13 -24.97
N LEU A 14 9.75 -16.45 -24.90
CA LEU A 14 8.99 -17.11 -23.83
C LEU A 14 9.61 -16.83 -22.46
N LEU A 15 10.93 -16.92 -22.32
CA LEU A 15 11.64 -16.60 -21.07
C LEU A 15 11.45 -15.14 -20.67
N ALA A 16 11.50 -14.22 -21.63
CA ALA A 16 11.25 -12.81 -21.37
C ALA A 16 9.80 -12.56 -20.88
N VAL A 17 8.82 -13.20 -21.50
CA VAL A 17 7.42 -13.11 -21.10
C VAL A 17 7.21 -13.70 -19.70
N VAL A 18 7.72 -14.90 -19.43
CA VAL A 18 7.63 -15.54 -18.13
C VAL A 18 8.33 -14.70 -17.05
N GLY A 19 9.54 -14.19 -17.35
CA GLY A 19 10.29 -13.32 -16.45
C GLY A 19 9.50 -12.03 -16.12
N THR A 20 8.87 -11.43 -17.12
CA THR A 20 8.04 -10.24 -16.93
C THR A 20 6.81 -10.55 -16.07
N LEU A 21 6.11 -11.65 -16.33
CA LEU A 21 4.95 -12.08 -15.53
C LEU A 21 5.33 -12.35 -14.07
N LEU A 22 6.46 -13.01 -13.83
CA LEU A 22 6.97 -13.25 -12.49
C LEU A 22 7.38 -11.95 -11.77
N TRP A 23 7.97 -11.01 -12.50
CA TRP A 23 8.37 -9.70 -11.99
C TRP A 23 7.18 -8.87 -11.48
N PHE A 24 6.05 -8.92 -12.21
CA PHE A 24 4.82 -8.19 -11.86
C PHE A 24 3.82 -9.02 -11.05
N ARG A 25 4.22 -10.22 -10.59
CA ARG A 25 3.36 -11.04 -9.74
C ARG A 25 3.00 -10.28 -8.46
N PRO A 26 1.71 -10.24 -8.09
CA PRO A 26 1.29 -9.64 -6.84
C PRO A 26 1.93 -10.33 -5.64
N LYS A 27 2.33 -9.54 -4.64
CA LYS A 27 2.84 -10.02 -3.36
C LYS A 27 1.90 -9.58 -2.26
N THR A 28 1.82 -10.35 -1.18
CA THR A 28 1.07 -9.98 0.02
C THR A 28 1.85 -8.93 0.80
N VAL A 29 1.14 -8.01 1.43
CA VAL A 29 1.72 -7.10 2.43
C VAL A 29 1.94 -7.90 3.71
N ILE A 30 3.16 -7.84 4.26
CA ILE A 30 3.50 -8.46 5.54
C ILE A 30 3.93 -7.33 6.47
N LEU A 31 3.17 -7.11 7.52
CA LEU A 31 3.46 -6.12 8.57
C LEU A 31 3.83 -6.85 9.86
N PRO A 32 4.74 -6.29 10.69
CA PRO A 32 5.07 -6.86 11.99
C PRO A 32 3.85 -6.79 12.95
N GLU A 33 3.56 -7.85 13.67
CA GLU A 33 2.43 -7.90 14.61
C GLU A 33 2.60 -6.93 15.79
N ASN A 34 3.83 -6.70 16.22
CA ASN A 34 4.18 -5.82 17.33
C ASN A 34 4.38 -4.34 16.93
N CYS A 35 4.03 -3.95 15.70
CA CYS A 35 4.13 -2.56 15.25
C CYS A 35 3.13 -1.65 16.00
N ARG A 36 3.37 -0.34 15.94
CA ARG A 36 2.39 0.69 16.31
C ARG A 36 1.78 1.25 15.03
N LEU A 37 0.50 1.57 15.07
CA LEU A 37 -0.24 2.10 13.93
C LEU A 37 -0.75 3.50 14.23
N MET A 38 -0.58 4.41 13.29
CA MET A 38 -1.16 5.74 13.29
C MET A 38 -1.97 5.93 12.01
N VAL A 39 -3.15 6.52 12.13
CA VAL A 39 -4.04 6.84 11.02
C VAL A 39 -4.15 8.34 10.87
N ASP A 40 -3.92 8.83 9.65
CA ASP A 40 -4.09 10.23 9.26
C ASP A 40 -5.11 10.28 8.11
N THR A 41 -6.20 10.99 8.31
CA THR A 41 -7.26 11.17 7.29
C THR A 41 -7.14 12.51 6.56
N GLY A 42 -6.15 13.32 6.92
CA GLY A 42 -5.97 14.66 6.36
C GLY A 42 -7.01 15.68 6.83
N GLU A 43 -7.79 15.38 7.86
CA GLU A 43 -8.74 16.33 8.44
C GLU A 43 -8.05 17.23 9.48
N GLU A 44 -8.47 18.50 9.56
CA GLU A 44 -7.93 19.46 10.53
C GLU A 44 -8.12 18.99 11.99
N SER A 45 -9.19 18.24 12.26
CA SER A 45 -9.48 17.69 13.59
C SER A 45 -8.51 16.58 14.02
N LEU A 46 -7.80 15.97 13.07
CA LEU A 46 -6.81 14.91 13.27
C LEU A 46 -5.43 15.33 12.74
N ALA A 47 -5.08 16.61 12.83
CA ALA A 47 -3.84 17.18 12.30
C ALA A 47 -2.56 16.45 12.78
N GLU A 48 -2.62 15.78 13.93
CA GLU A 48 -1.52 14.98 14.49
C GLU A 48 -1.65 13.48 14.20
N GLY A 49 -2.71 13.06 13.49
CA GLY A 49 -3.06 11.66 13.31
C GLY A 49 -3.64 11.01 14.58
N MET A 50 -4.21 9.82 14.42
CA MET A 50 -4.80 9.03 15.52
C MET A 50 -3.99 7.76 15.73
N TRP A 51 -3.46 7.57 16.93
CA TRP A 51 -2.84 6.32 17.34
C TRP A 51 -3.88 5.24 17.61
N ILE A 52 -3.66 4.05 17.08
CA ILE A 52 -4.49 2.87 17.36
C ILE A 52 -3.88 2.16 18.56
N GLU A 53 -4.40 2.48 19.76
CA GLU A 53 -3.90 1.93 21.02
C GLU A 53 -4.64 0.66 21.46
N ASP A 54 -5.90 0.53 21.07
CA ASP A 54 -6.72 -0.63 21.40
C ASP A 54 -6.23 -1.89 20.68
N PRO A 55 -5.89 -2.99 21.39
CA PRO A 55 -5.33 -4.19 20.80
C PRO A 55 -6.27 -4.90 19.81
N GLU A 56 -7.60 -4.86 20.05
CA GLU A 56 -8.58 -5.51 19.18
C GLU A 56 -8.72 -4.72 17.88
N GLN A 57 -8.82 -3.39 17.98
CA GLN A 57 -8.85 -2.51 16.80
C GLN A 57 -7.58 -2.63 15.97
N LYS A 58 -6.43 -2.69 16.64
CA LYS A 58 -5.13 -2.89 15.98
C LYS A 58 -5.08 -4.23 15.25
N ALA A 59 -5.47 -5.31 15.90
CA ALA A 59 -5.48 -6.64 15.31
C ALA A 59 -6.38 -6.69 14.07
N GLN A 60 -7.58 -6.12 14.15
CA GLN A 60 -8.51 -6.05 13.03
C GLN A 60 -7.96 -5.20 11.87
N LEU A 61 -7.33 -4.06 12.16
CA LEU A 61 -6.71 -3.25 11.10
C LEU A 61 -5.54 -3.98 10.45
N LEU A 62 -4.69 -4.67 11.22
CA LEU A 62 -3.60 -5.49 10.66
C LEU A 62 -4.12 -6.64 9.79
N GLU A 63 -5.20 -7.29 10.17
CA GLU A 63 -5.85 -8.33 9.36
C GLU A 63 -6.32 -7.76 8.02
N LEU A 64 -7.02 -6.63 8.04
CA LEU A 64 -7.47 -5.95 6.82
C LEU A 64 -6.29 -5.54 5.93
N LEU A 65 -5.22 -5.01 6.51
CA LEU A 65 -4.01 -4.63 5.77
C LEU A 65 -3.27 -5.85 5.19
N SER A 66 -3.30 -6.99 5.87
CA SER A 66 -2.68 -8.23 5.39
C SER A 66 -3.38 -8.82 4.16
N ALA A 67 -4.65 -8.47 3.93
CA ALA A 67 -5.38 -8.86 2.75
C ALA A 67 -4.90 -8.13 1.48
N PHE A 68 -4.21 -7.02 1.63
CA PHE A 68 -3.68 -6.28 0.49
C PHE A 68 -2.65 -7.08 -0.30
N ARG A 69 -2.72 -6.89 -1.61
CA ARG A 69 -1.68 -7.33 -2.55
C ARG A 69 -1.02 -6.13 -3.17
N ILE A 70 0.30 -6.20 -3.29
CA ILE A 70 1.12 -5.14 -3.87
C ILE A 70 1.72 -5.61 -5.20
N ARG A 71 1.77 -4.69 -6.16
CA ARG A 71 2.44 -4.89 -7.45
C ARG A 71 3.50 -3.82 -7.65
N ARG A 72 4.56 -4.18 -8.36
CA ARG A 72 5.59 -3.21 -8.75
C ARG A 72 5.03 -2.21 -9.76
N TYR A 73 5.52 -0.99 -9.68
CA TYR A 73 5.35 -0.02 -10.76
C TYR A 73 6.35 -0.32 -11.88
N LEU A 74 5.97 0.00 -13.12
CA LEU A 74 6.89 0.04 -14.27
C LEU A 74 7.94 1.14 -14.08
N SER A 75 7.50 2.28 -13.57
CA SER A 75 8.36 3.40 -13.19
C SER A 75 7.96 3.82 -11.79
N GLN A 76 8.92 3.91 -10.87
CA GLN A 76 8.65 4.29 -9.47
C GLN A 76 8.08 5.71 -9.42
N PRO A 77 6.94 5.93 -8.76
CA PRO A 77 6.42 7.28 -8.54
C PRO A 77 7.37 8.04 -7.58
N ALA A 78 7.54 9.33 -7.83
CA ALA A 78 8.39 10.17 -6.99
C ALA A 78 7.78 10.47 -5.62
N THR A 79 6.44 10.39 -5.52
CA THR A 79 5.66 10.71 -4.32
C THR A 79 4.67 9.60 -4.01
N ASP A 80 4.13 9.59 -2.78
CA ASP A 80 3.06 8.67 -2.37
C ASP A 80 1.72 8.96 -3.05
N PHE A 81 1.63 10.09 -3.74
CA PHE A 81 0.46 10.48 -4.50
C PHE A 81 0.82 10.72 -5.97
N PRO A 82 -0.06 10.37 -6.92
CA PRO A 82 0.16 10.66 -8.33
C PRO A 82 0.36 12.17 -8.57
N PRO A 83 1.31 12.58 -9.40
CA PRO A 83 1.51 13.98 -9.73
C PRO A 83 0.24 14.55 -10.39
N GLY A 84 -0.12 15.77 -10.00
CA GLY A 84 -1.30 16.47 -10.54
C GLY A 84 -2.64 16.11 -9.89
N LEU A 85 -2.66 15.24 -8.91
CA LEU A 85 -3.86 14.97 -8.12
C LEU A 85 -4.02 16.08 -7.07
N ALA A 86 -5.03 16.93 -7.22
CA ALA A 86 -5.42 17.89 -6.20
C ALA A 86 -6.28 17.15 -5.17
N LEU A 87 -5.66 16.70 -4.07
CA LEU A 87 -6.37 16.08 -2.95
C LEU A 87 -6.98 17.17 -2.08
N LYS A 88 -8.26 16.99 -1.74
CA LYS A 88 -8.92 17.75 -0.69
C LYS A 88 -8.77 16.99 0.63
N PHE A 89 -8.94 17.68 1.75
CA PHE A 89 -9.07 17.02 3.05
C PHE A 89 -10.19 15.97 2.98
N GLY A 90 -9.94 14.79 3.51
CA GLY A 90 -10.87 13.66 3.45
C GLY A 90 -10.77 12.77 2.19
N ASP A 91 -10.09 13.22 1.14
CA ASP A 91 -9.93 12.42 -0.08
C ASP A 91 -8.90 11.29 0.07
N PHE A 92 -8.13 11.28 1.15
CA PHE A 92 -7.12 10.26 1.39
C PHE A 92 -7.10 9.79 2.84
N THR A 93 -6.62 8.58 3.02
CA THR A 93 -6.29 8.01 4.32
C THR A 93 -4.86 7.50 4.26
N ARG A 94 -4.04 7.87 5.23
CA ARG A 94 -2.69 7.36 5.40
C ARG A 94 -2.63 6.55 6.68
N ILE A 95 -2.09 5.34 6.59
CA ILE A 95 -1.78 4.50 7.74
C ILE A 95 -0.27 4.41 7.81
N GLU A 96 0.27 4.84 8.94
CA GLU A 96 1.71 4.80 9.22
C GLU A 96 2.01 3.67 10.18
N VAL A 97 3.03 2.90 9.87
CA VAL A 97 3.46 1.73 10.63
C VAL A 97 4.82 2.02 11.25
N TYR A 98 4.89 1.99 12.56
CA TYR A 98 6.09 2.23 13.36
C TYR A 98 6.57 0.93 14.00
N LEU A 99 7.88 0.68 13.96
CA LEU A 99 8.46 -0.46 14.65
C LEU A 99 8.72 -0.14 16.12
N PRO A 100 8.54 -1.09 17.04
CA PRO A 100 8.60 -0.85 18.50
C PRO A 100 9.99 -0.49 19.03
N ASP A 101 11.05 -0.99 18.37
CA ASP A 101 12.43 -0.87 18.86
C ASP A 101 13.21 0.31 18.26
N THR A 102 12.53 1.18 17.53
CA THR A 102 13.17 2.36 16.98
C THR A 102 12.74 3.58 17.77
N ASP A 103 13.68 4.27 18.41
CA ASP A 103 13.50 5.63 18.94
C ASP A 103 13.19 6.65 17.83
N GLN A 104 12.91 6.14 16.63
CA GLN A 104 12.65 6.95 15.45
C GLN A 104 11.16 7.33 15.43
N LEU A 105 10.93 8.63 15.46
CA LEU A 105 9.63 9.27 15.21
C LEU A 105 9.21 9.16 13.72
N THR A 106 9.86 8.29 12.96
CA THR A 106 9.62 8.13 11.51
C THR A 106 8.94 6.79 11.25
N ALA A 107 7.84 6.82 10.55
CA ALA A 107 7.16 5.60 10.10
C ALA A 107 8.10 4.72 9.27
N TYR A 108 7.99 3.40 9.46
CA TYR A 108 8.78 2.43 8.69
C TYR A 108 8.08 2.05 7.38
N TYR A 109 6.75 1.93 7.42
CA TYR A 109 5.91 1.74 6.24
C TYR A 109 4.78 2.74 6.24
N THR A 110 4.31 3.11 5.06
CA THR A 110 3.06 3.85 4.89
C THR A 110 2.14 3.13 3.91
N VAL A 111 0.85 3.15 4.23
CA VAL A 111 -0.22 2.71 3.35
C VAL A 111 -1.08 3.94 3.07
N SER A 112 -1.00 4.47 1.86
CA SER A 112 -1.77 5.63 1.44
C SER A 112 -2.93 5.15 0.57
N LEU A 113 -4.16 5.38 1.02
CA LEU A 113 -5.39 5.07 0.30
C LEU A 113 -5.97 6.35 -0.27
N ILE A 114 -6.27 6.34 -1.55
CA ILE A 114 -6.90 7.43 -2.27
C ILE A 114 -8.23 6.89 -2.78
N GLN A 115 -9.31 7.44 -2.23
CA GLN A 115 -10.67 6.99 -2.55
C GLN A 115 -10.96 7.13 -4.07
N PRO A 116 -11.76 6.21 -4.63
CA PRO A 116 -12.37 5.03 -4.01
C PRO A 116 -11.59 3.72 -4.23
N SER A 117 -10.46 3.72 -4.96
CA SER A 117 -9.87 2.44 -5.40
C SER A 117 -8.37 2.45 -5.67
N MET A 118 -7.70 3.51 -5.29
CA MET A 118 -6.25 3.64 -5.48
C MET A 118 -5.54 3.58 -4.13
N GLY A 119 -4.43 2.85 -4.08
CA GLY A 119 -3.59 2.83 -2.89
C GLY A 119 -2.13 2.59 -3.23
N ILE A 120 -1.26 3.12 -2.39
CA ILE A 120 0.19 2.98 -2.49
C ILE A 120 0.73 2.48 -1.16
N PHE A 121 1.52 1.43 -1.22
CA PHE A 121 2.33 0.95 -0.11
C PHE A 121 3.76 1.44 -0.30
N THR A 122 4.32 2.09 0.71
CA THR A 122 5.68 2.62 0.70
C THR A 122 6.49 2.01 1.83
N ASP A 123 7.64 1.48 1.51
CA ASP A 123 8.71 1.15 2.45
C ASP A 123 9.62 2.37 2.55
N ILE A 124 9.57 3.04 3.68
CA ILE A 124 10.30 4.28 3.93
C ILE A 124 11.81 4.02 3.96
N SER A 125 12.23 2.88 4.51
CA SER A 125 13.66 2.55 4.65
C SER A 125 14.36 2.38 3.31
N THR A 126 13.67 1.78 2.34
CA THR A 126 14.19 1.52 0.98
C THR A 126 13.71 2.52 -0.05
N GLN A 127 12.81 3.44 0.31
CA GLN A 127 12.14 4.39 -0.58
C GLN A 127 11.42 3.70 -1.76
N LYS A 128 11.02 2.44 -1.57
CA LYS A 128 10.32 1.68 -2.60
C LYS A 128 8.81 1.82 -2.44
N ARG A 129 8.14 2.01 -3.56
CA ARG A 129 6.69 2.13 -3.66
C ARG A 129 6.10 1.01 -4.48
N TRP A 130 4.93 0.56 -4.07
CA TRP A 130 4.15 -0.45 -4.76
C TRP A 130 2.70 0.00 -4.87
N LYS A 131 2.07 -0.35 -5.99
CA LYS A 131 0.64 -0.15 -6.17
C LYS A 131 -0.10 -1.19 -5.35
N LEU A 132 -1.05 -0.77 -4.50
CA LEU A 132 -2.02 -1.66 -3.88
C LEU A 132 -3.02 -2.15 -4.94
N THR A 133 -3.38 -3.41 -4.84
CA THR A 133 -4.39 -4.03 -5.68
C THR A 133 -5.46 -4.65 -4.81
N GLY A 134 -6.71 -4.58 -5.27
CA GLY A 134 -7.86 -5.02 -4.50
C GLY A 134 -8.76 -3.83 -4.13
N ARG A 135 -9.78 -3.59 -4.96
CA ARG A 135 -10.72 -2.48 -4.72
C ARG A 135 -11.53 -2.70 -3.46
N ASP A 136 -11.96 -3.95 -3.25
CA ASP A 136 -12.81 -4.31 -2.12
C ASP A 136 -12.03 -4.24 -0.80
N GLU A 137 -10.76 -4.64 -0.82
CA GLU A 137 -9.87 -4.55 0.34
C GLU A 137 -9.58 -3.09 0.71
N ILE A 138 -9.36 -2.22 -0.29
CA ILE A 138 -9.18 -0.78 -0.07
C ILE A 138 -10.45 -0.18 0.55
N ALA A 139 -11.62 -0.52 0.01
CA ALA A 139 -12.91 -0.05 0.52
C ALA A 139 -13.17 -0.55 1.95
N ALA A 140 -12.81 -1.80 2.26
CA ALA A 140 -12.97 -2.37 3.60
C ALA A 140 -12.10 -1.64 4.65
N VAL A 141 -10.84 -1.36 4.32
CA VAL A 141 -9.96 -0.59 5.22
C VAL A 141 -10.47 0.83 5.41
N ALA A 142 -10.87 1.51 4.32
CA ALA A 142 -11.41 2.86 4.40
C ALA A 142 -12.69 2.93 5.25
N ALA A 143 -13.60 1.99 5.09
CA ALA A 143 -14.82 1.88 5.90
C ALA A 143 -14.52 1.63 7.38
N TYR A 144 -13.54 0.76 7.68
CA TYR A 144 -13.13 0.49 9.04
C TYR A 144 -12.52 1.73 9.72
N ILE A 145 -11.67 2.47 9.01
CA ILE A 145 -11.09 3.72 9.52
C ILE A 145 -12.17 4.77 9.75
N THR A 146 -13.13 4.91 8.84
CA THR A 146 -14.30 5.78 9.01
C THR A 146 -15.07 5.44 10.30
N GLN A 147 -15.26 4.15 10.58
CA GLN A 147 -15.89 3.69 11.83
C GLN A 147 -15.06 4.07 13.08
N LEU A 148 -13.74 3.89 13.03
CA LEU A 148 -12.83 4.21 14.13
C LEU A 148 -12.79 5.71 14.44
N THR A 149 -12.78 6.54 13.41
CA THR A 149 -12.72 8.01 13.55
C THR A 149 -14.07 8.65 13.84
N GLY A 150 -15.17 7.89 13.76
CA GLY A 150 -16.53 8.39 13.94
C GLY A 150 -16.98 9.32 12.81
N GLN A 151 -16.28 9.33 11.69
CA GLN A 151 -16.57 10.16 10.53
C GLN A 151 -17.61 9.48 9.64
N ALA A 152 -18.61 10.22 9.16
CA ALA A 152 -19.51 9.69 8.15
C ALA A 152 -18.77 9.60 6.80
N PRO A 153 -18.97 8.52 6.02
CA PRO A 153 -18.40 8.46 4.68
C PRO A 153 -18.94 9.61 3.83
N SER A 154 -18.02 10.37 3.24
CA SER A 154 -18.33 11.47 2.31
C SER A 154 -18.88 10.96 0.98
#